data_50c4e93f45d6d6fe622d8220991b3229
#
_entry.id   50c4e93f45d6d6fe622d8220991b3229
#
_cell.length_a   1.000
_cell.length_b   1.000
_cell.length_c   1.000
_cell.angle_alpha   90.00
_cell.angle_beta   90.00
_cell.angle_gamma   90.00
#
_symmetry.space_group_name_H-M   'P 1'
#
loop_
_entity.id
_entity.type
_entity.pdbx_description
1 polymer ?
#
loop_
_entity_poly.entity_id
_entity_poly.type
_entity_poly.pdbx_seq_one_letter_code
_entity_poly.pdbx_strand_id
1 'polypeptide(L)'
;CFDYTLDQLEGIVAGVERRDVSPGSKLDIACRQIFALQNSDQGPLVHFNAITALPPTVRQRLLARLAAVHATLEQAVTDAIACGEFRDLPAGIVIQLLTGALNAAMDLGNWQPIEDIDASAADYFSVFFQGLATPTPQQ
;
A
#
# COMPACT_ATOMS: atom_id res chain seq x y z
N CYS A 1 5.39 -18.57 -0.34
CA CYS A 1 4.23 -18.93 -1.15
C CYS A 1 3.28 -17.75 -1.30
N PHE A 2 2.69 -17.58 -2.48
CA PHE A 2 1.83 -16.46 -2.81
C PHE A 2 0.57 -16.38 -1.94
N ASP A 3 -0.03 -17.53 -1.63
CA ASP A 3 -1.26 -17.57 -0.81
C ASP A 3 -1.00 -17.03 0.59
N TYR A 4 0.12 -17.37 1.20
CA TYR A 4 0.50 -16.85 2.51
C TYR A 4 0.67 -15.32 2.47
N THR A 5 1.34 -14.83 1.45
CA THR A 5 1.56 -13.40 1.24
C THR A 5 0.22 -12.65 1.11
N LEU A 6 -0.69 -13.21 0.31
CA LEU A 6 -2.02 -12.61 0.13
C LEU A 6 -2.84 -12.65 1.40
N ASP A 7 -2.75 -13.74 2.19
CA ASP A 7 -3.40 -13.82 3.49
C ASP A 7 -2.93 -12.69 4.41
N GLN A 8 -1.63 -12.39 4.41
CA GLN A 8 -1.07 -11.30 5.21
C GLN A 8 -1.60 -9.94 4.74
N LEU A 9 -1.62 -9.71 3.43
CA LEU A 9 -2.14 -8.46 2.86
C LEU A 9 -3.63 -8.28 3.17
N GLU A 10 -4.41 -9.30 2.99
CA GLU A 10 -5.84 -9.27 3.29
C GLU A 10 -6.09 -8.98 4.77
N GLY A 11 -5.29 -9.58 5.65
CA GLY A 11 -5.36 -9.35 7.09
C GLY A 11 -5.05 -7.91 7.47
N ILE A 12 -4.03 -7.31 6.85
CA ILE A 12 -3.66 -5.90 7.07
C ILE A 12 -4.82 -4.99 6.64
N VAL A 13 -5.33 -5.18 5.44
CA VAL A 13 -6.40 -4.33 4.89
C VAL A 13 -7.68 -4.47 5.72
N ALA A 14 -8.08 -5.68 6.06
CA ALA A 14 -9.27 -5.92 6.88
C ALA A 14 -9.13 -5.32 8.28
N GLY A 15 -7.95 -5.41 8.88
CA GLY A 15 -7.69 -4.82 10.19
C GLY A 15 -7.78 -3.31 10.18
N VAL A 16 -7.26 -2.69 9.13
CA VAL A 16 -7.29 -1.23 8.97
C VAL A 16 -8.70 -0.72 8.73
N GLU A 17 -9.51 -1.43 7.94
CA GLU A 17 -10.91 -1.05 7.68
C GLU A 17 -11.74 -0.96 8.96
N ARG A 18 -11.43 -1.78 9.96
CA ARG A 18 -12.15 -1.79 11.24
C ARG A 18 -11.77 -0.64 12.17
N ARG A 19 -10.70 0.10 11.86
CA ARG A 19 -10.26 1.21 12.69
C ARG A 19 -11.16 2.42 12.47
N ASP A 20 -11.49 3.10 13.57
CA ASP A 20 -12.28 4.33 13.54
C ASP A 20 -11.34 5.52 13.36
N VAL A 21 -10.80 5.65 12.16
CA VAL A 21 -9.89 6.74 11.75
C VAL A 21 -10.28 7.23 10.36
N SER A 22 -9.73 8.38 9.96
CA SER A 22 -10.02 8.95 8.65
C SER A 22 -9.54 8.05 7.50
N PRO A 23 -10.15 8.18 6.29
CA PRO A 23 -9.72 7.38 5.14
C PRO A 23 -8.23 7.52 4.80
N GLY A 24 -7.68 8.72 4.88
CA GLY A 24 -6.26 8.94 4.64
C GLY A 24 -5.37 8.29 5.70
N SER A 25 -5.81 8.30 6.96
CA SER A 25 -5.12 7.58 8.03
C SER A 25 -5.16 6.08 7.83
N LYS A 26 -6.27 5.53 7.35
CA LYS A 26 -6.37 4.11 6.99
C LYS A 26 -5.33 3.73 5.94
N LEU A 27 -5.20 4.54 4.90
CA LEU A 27 -4.20 4.32 3.85
C LEU A 27 -2.78 4.38 4.40
N ASP A 28 -2.47 5.39 5.21
CA ASP A 28 -1.15 5.54 5.81
C ASP A 28 -0.79 4.34 6.68
N ILE A 29 -1.70 3.90 7.53
CA ILE A 29 -1.50 2.73 8.40
C ILE A 29 -1.29 1.47 7.56
N ALA A 30 -2.14 1.25 6.56
CA ALA A 30 -2.02 0.09 5.68
C ALA A 30 -0.67 0.08 4.95
N CYS A 31 -0.27 1.21 4.40
CA CYS A 31 1.01 1.33 3.68
C CYS A 31 2.20 1.04 4.58
N ARG A 32 2.20 1.57 5.81
CA ARG A 32 3.28 1.32 6.77
C ARG A 32 3.35 -0.15 7.17
N GLN A 33 2.21 -0.79 7.38
CA GLN A 33 2.17 -2.21 7.73
C GLN A 33 2.64 -3.10 6.56
N ILE A 34 2.24 -2.77 5.34
CA ILE A 34 2.70 -3.48 4.14
C ILE A 34 4.22 -3.29 3.96
N PHE A 35 4.71 -2.07 4.14
CA PHE A 35 6.15 -1.78 4.08
C PHE A 35 6.92 -2.62 5.10
N ALA A 36 6.45 -2.67 6.35
CA ALA A 36 7.08 -3.45 7.39
C ALA A 36 7.10 -4.95 7.07
N LEU A 37 6.01 -5.46 6.50
CA LEU A 37 5.92 -6.85 6.09
C LEU A 37 6.92 -7.16 4.97
N GLN A 38 7.03 -6.27 3.97
CA GLN A 38 7.95 -6.44 2.84
C GLN A 38 9.42 -6.45 3.26
N ASN A 39 9.76 -5.72 4.31
CA ASN A 39 11.13 -5.57 4.79
C ASN A 39 11.40 -6.36 6.09
N SER A 40 10.51 -7.29 6.44
CA SER A 40 10.67 -8.16 7.60
C SER A 40 11.58 -9.34 7.31
N ASP A 41 11.95 -10.07 8.38
CA ASP A 41 12.73 -11.30 8.27
C ASP A 41 12.02 -12.42 7.51
N GLN A 42 10.71 -12.32 7.36
CA GLN A 42 9.93 -13.28 6.57
C GLN A 42 10.10 -13.07 5.06
N GLY A 43 10.90 -12.10 4.69
CA GLY A 43 11.29 -11.87 3.31
C GLY A 43 10.34 -10.94 2.56
N PRO A 44 10.77 -10.46 1.41
CA PRO A 44 9.93 -9.60 0.59
C PRO A 44 8.72 -10.35 0.09
N LEU A 45 7.62 -9.63 -0.02
CA LEU A 45 6.46 -10.13 -0.74
C LEU A 45 6.89 -10.42 -2.17
N VAL A 46 6.31 -11.45 -2.76
CA VAL A 46 6.70 -11.86 -4.09
C VAL A 46 6.39 -10.74 -5.08
N HIS A 47 7.36 -10.39 -5.92
CA HIS A 47 7.18 -9.39 -6.96
C HIS A 47 6.02 -9.79 -7.86
N PHE A 48 5.20 -8.81 -8.25
CA PHE A 48 4.09 -9.04 -9.18
C PHE A 48 4.57 -9.70 -10.47
N ASN A 49 5.79 -9.39 -10.91
CA ASN A 49 6.37 -10.00 -12.10
C ASN A 49 6.50 -11.52 -11.99
N ALA A 50 6.67 -12.06 -10.80
CA ALA A 50 6.75 -13.50 -10.59
C ALA A 50 5.40 -14.20 -10.78
N ILE A 51 4.30 -13.47 -10.64
CA ILE A 51 2.95 -14.00 -10.86
C ILE A 51 2.74 -14.40 -12.32
N THR A 52 3.35 -13.65 -13.25
CA THR A 52 3.21 -13.92 -14.68
C THR A 52 3.82 -15.26 -15.11
N ALA A 53 4.74 -15.81 -14.31
CA ALA A 53 5.36 -17.10 -14.56
C ALA A 53 4.52 -18.29 -14.08
N LEU A 54 3.42 -18.04 -13.38
CA LEU A 54 2.56 -19.10 -12.85
C LEU A 54 1.59 -19.65 -13.90
N PRO A 55 1.11 -20.90 -13.71
CA PRO A 55 0.06 -21.44 -14.58
C PRO A 55 -1.18 -20.52 -14.60
N PRO A 56 -1.90 -20.45 -15.75
CA PRO A 56 -2.98 -19.47 -15.90
C PRO A 56 -4.08 -19.56 -14.84
N THR A 57 -4.46 -20.76 -14.40
CA THR A 57 -5.51 -20.93 -13.38
C THR A 57 -5.08 -20.39 -12.03
N VAL A 58 -3.84 -20.66 -11.63
CA VAL A 58 -3.28 -20.15 -10.37
C VAL A 58 -3.13 -18.63 -10.44
N ARG A 59 -2.59 -18.14 -11.58
CA ARG A 59 -2.41 -16.71 -11.80
C ARG A 59 -3.73 -15.94 -11.71
N GLN A 60 -4.79 -16.44 -12.34
CA GLN A 60 -6.11 -15.80 -12.31
C GLN A 60 -6.66 -15.72 -10.90
N ARG A 61 -6.52 -16.79 -10.12
CA ARG A 61 -6.98 -16.83 -8.73
C ARG A 61 -6.25 -15.79 -7.87
N LEU A 62 -4.93 -15.72 -8.02
CA LEU A 62 -4.11 -14.77 -7.25
C LEU A 62 -4.39 -13.32 -7.66
N LEU A 63 -4.53 -13.06 -8.96
CA LEU A 63 -4.85 -11.73 -9.45
C LEU A 63 -6.22 -11.27 -8.97
N ALA A 64 -7.20 -12.17 -8.87
CA ALA A 64 -8.51 -11.84 -8.32
C ALA A 64 -8.42 -11.43 -6.84
N ARG A 65 -7.62 -12.12 -6.03
CA ARG A 65 -7.39 -11.77 -4.63
C ARG A 65 -6.67 -10.41 -4.51
N LEU A 66 -5.66 -10.18 -5.34
CA LEU A 66 -4.95 -8.89 -5.37
C LEU A 66 -5.89 -7.75 -5.80
N ALA A 67 -6.76 -8.00 -6.76
CA ALA A 67 -7.73 -7.00 -7.21
C ALA A 67 -8.68 -6.60 -6.08
N ALA A 68 -9.08 -7.54 -5.22
CA ALA A 68 -9.93 -7.23 -4.07
C ALA A 68 -9.20 -6.34 -3.05
N VAL A 69 -7.94 -6.62 -2.75
CA VAL A 69 -7.10 -5.78 -1.88
C VAL A 69 -6.95 -4.38 -2.49
N HIS A 70 -6.64 -4.33 -3.76
CA HIS A 70 -6.49 -3.09 -4.51
C HIS A 70 -7.77 -2.24 -4.48
N ALA A 71 -8.93 -2.88 -4.68
CA ALA A 71 -10.22 -2.19 -4.67
C ALA A 71 -10.53 -1.58 -3.29
N THR A 72 -10.18 -2.26 -2.21
CA THR A 72 -10.35 -1.74 -0.85
C THR A 72 -9.47 -0.51 -0.61
N LEU A 73 -8.22 -0.54 -1.05
CA LEU A 73 -7.33 0.61 -0.94
C LEU A 73 -7.81 1.77 -1.81
N GLU A 74 -8.28 1.48 -3.02
CA GLU A 74 -8.82 2.50 -3.93
C GLU A 74 -10.06 3.16 -3.33
N GLN A 75 -10.93 2.40 -2.66
CA GLN A 75 -12.09 2.96 -1.97
C GLN A 75 -11.66 3.94 -0.88
N ALA A 76 -10.62 3.62 -0.13
CA ALA A 76 -10.09 4.54 0.89
C ALA A 76 -9.55 5.83 0.26
N VAL A 77 -8.90 5.74 -0.92
CA VAL A 77 -8.46 6.93 -1.68
C VAL A 77 -9.68 7.76 -2.10
N THR A 78 -10.71 7.13 -2.64
CA THR A 78 -11.94 7.80 -3.06
C THR A 78 -12.60 8.52 -1.89
N ASP A 79 -12.69 7.86 -0.75
CA ASP A 79 -13.27 8.44 0.47
C ASP A 79 -12.45 9.63 0.98
N ALA A 80 -11.11 9.53 0.93
CA ALA A 80 -10.22 10.61 1.35
C ALA A 80 -10.36 11.84 0.44
N ILE A 81 -10.55 11.63 -0.85
CA ILE A 81 -10.80 12.72 -1.80
C ILE A 81 -12.17 13.35 -1.52
N ALA A 82 -13.19 12.51 -1.32
CA ALA A 82 -14.57 12.98 -1.08
C ALA A 82 -14.69 13.81 0.19
N CYS A 83 -13.94 13.48 1.26
CA CYS A 83 -13.99 14.23 2.51
C CYS A 83 -13.02 15.43 2.55
N GLY A 84 -12.27 15.67 1.47
CA GLY A 84 -11.35 16.81 1.38
C GLY A 84 -9.98 16.58 2.01
N GLU A 85 -9.71 15.40 2.51
CA GLU A 85 -8.39 15.07 3.11
C GLU A 85 -7.29 15.00 2.05
N PHE A 86 -7.63 14.46 0.87
CA PHE A 86 -6.75 14.46 -0.30
C PHE A 86 -7.26 15.49 -1.31
N ARG A 87 -6.33 16.01 -2.12
CA ARG A 87 -6.67 16.89 -3.22
C ARG A 87 -7.59 16.16 -4.22
N ASP A 88 -8.35 16.94 -4.99
CA ASP A 88 -9.23 16.40 -6.03
C ASP A 88 -8.38 15.85 -7.18
N LEU A 89 -8.10 14.56 -7.13
CA LEU A 89 -7.28 13.83 -8.08
C LEU A 89 -8.04 12.57 -8.54
N PRO A 90 -7.75 12.07 -9.76
CA PRO A 90 -8.30 10.78 -10.17
C PRO A 90 -7.82 9.65 -9.24
N ALA A 91 -8.76 8.99 -8.57
CA ALA A 91 -8.43 7.94 -7.60
C ALA A 91 -7.61 6.81 -8.21
N GLY A 92 -7.90 6.45 -9.48
CA GLY A 92 -7.16 5.40 -10.18
C GLY A 92 -5.68 5.73 -10.36
N ILE A 93 -5.36 7.00 -10.62
CA ILE A 93 -3.96 7.44 -10.74
C ILE A 93 -3.27 7.39 -9.38
N VAL A 94 -3.96 7.86 -8.34
CA VAL A 94 -3.40 7.84 -6.97
C VAL A 94 -3.07 6.41 -6.55
N ILE A 95 -3.99 5.47 -6.76
CA ILE A 95 -3.77 4.08 -6.35
C ILE A 95 -2.68 3.41 -7.19
N GLN A 96 -2.56 3.75 -8.46
CA GLN A 96 -1.51 3.22 -9.30
C GLN A 96 -0.12 3.69 -8.83
N LEU A 97 0.01 4.97 -8.51
CA LEU A 97 1.26 5.52 -7.96
C LEU A 97 1.57 4.92 -6.59
N LEU A 98 0.56 4.72 -5.76
CA LEU A 98 0.73 4.10 -4.45
C LEU A 98 1.21 2.65 -4.59
N THR A 99 0.63 1.90 -5.51
CA THR A 99 1.05 0.52 -5.80
C THR A 99 2.50 0.49 -6.26
N GLY A 100 2.89 1.43 -7.12
CA GLY A 100 4.28 1.57 -7.56
C GLY A 100 5.23 1.89 -6.41
N ALA A 101 4.81 2.77 -5.51
CA ALA A 101 5.60 3.11 -4.31
C ALA A 101 5.77 1.89 -3.39
N LEU A 102 4.73 1.11 -3.19
CA LEU A 102 4.80 -0.11 -2.38
C LEU A 102 5.72 -1.16 -3.02
N ASN A 103 5.67 -1.31 -4.34
CA ASN A 103 6.57 -2.21 -5.05
C ASN A 103 8.03 -1.75 -4.96
N ALA A 104 8.27 -0.46 -5.11
CA ALA A 104 9.63 0.10 -5.00
C ALA A 104 10.19 -0.05 -3.58
N ALA A 105 9.32 -0.02 -2.57
CA ALA A 105 9.74 -0.19 -1.17
C ALA A 105 10.39 -1.55 -0.91
N MET A 106 10.07 -2.58 -1.70
CA MET A 106 10.70 -3.90 -1.58
C MET A 106 12.21 -3.86 -1.86
N ASP A 107 12.65 -2.91 -2.66
CA ASP A 107 14.06 -2.77 -3.06
C ASP A 107 14.80 -1.71 -2.24
N LEU A 108 14.13 -1.05 -1.30
CA LEU A 108 14.73 0.06 -0.55
C LEU A 108 16.02 -0.36 0.17
N GLY A 109 16.05 -1.55 0.75
CA GLY A 109 17.21 -2.07 1.45
C GLY A 109 18.43 -2.26 0.56
N ASN A 110 18.26 -2.35 -0.77
CA ASN A 110 19.37 -2.44 -1.72
C ASN A 110 20.06 -1.09 -1.93
N TRP A 111 19.37 -0.01 -1.62
CA TRP A 111 19.87 1.36 -1.84
C TRP A 111 20.37 2.01 -0.57
N GLN A 112 19.79 1.66 0.58
CA GLN A 112 20.19 2.20 1.87
C GLN A 112 19.86 1.21 2.98
N PRO A 113 20.65 1.20 4.09
CA PRO A 113 20.35 0.36 5.23
C PRO A 113 19.01 0.74 5.87
N ILE A 114 18.23 -0.26 6.26
CA ILE A 114 16.99 -0.08 7.02
C ILE A 114 17.31 -0.52 8.45
N GLU A 115 17.58 0.45 9.33
CA GLU A 115 17.90 0.18 10.73
C GLU A 115 16.64 0.09 11.59
N ASP A 116 15.69 0.99 11.32
CA ASP A 116 14.38 1.05 12.00
C ASP A 116 13.29 1.02 10.93
N ILE A 117 12.59 -0.11 10.84
CA ILE A 117 11.57 -0.33 9.82
C ILE A 117 10.43 0.69 9.95
N ASP A 118 9.99 0.97 11.17
CA ASP A 118 8.87 1.89 11.39
C ASP A 118 9.25 3.33 11.04
N ALA A 119 10.44 3.77 11.41
CA ALA A 119 10.94 5.10 11.05
C ALA A 119 11.12 5.23 9.55
N SER A 120 11.66 4.22 8.89
CA SER A 120 11.84 4.21 7.43
C SER A 120 10.50 4.23 6.71
N ALA A 121 9.52 3.49 7.19
CA ALA A 121 8.17 3.49 6.63
C ALA A 121 7.52 4.87 6.76
N ALA A 122 7.68 5.51 7.93
CA ALA A 122 7.14 6.85 8.16
C ALA A 122 7.77 7.86 7.20
N ASP A 123 9.08 7.84 7.04
CA ASP A 123 9.79 8.75 6.13
C ASP A 123 9.39 8.51 4.68
N TYR A 124 9.35 7.27 4.26
CA TYR A 124 9.04 6.86 2.89
C TYR A 124 7.64 7.35 2.48
N PHE A 125 6.65 7.09 3.32
CA PHE A 125 5.27 7.44 3.00
C PHE A 125 4.92 8.89 3.32
N SER A 126 5.67 9.57 4.18
CA SER A 126 5.44 11.00 4.43
C SER A 126 5.62 11.81 3.14
N VAL A 127 6.62 11.48 2.34
CA VAL A 127 6.85 12.14 1.06
C VAL A 127 5.63 11.94 0.13
N PHE A 128 5.10 10.74 0.07
CA PHE A 128 3.94 10.42 -0.77
C PHE A 128 2.69 11.15 -0.28
N PHE A 129 2.36 11.00 1.00
CA PHE A 129 1.09 11.54 1.53
C PHE A 129 1.10 13.06 1.66
N GLN A 130 2.24 13.71 1.88
CA GLN A 130 2.33 15.16 1.88
C GLN A 130 2.03 15.73 0.49
N GLY A 131 2.40 15.03 -0.58
CA GLY A 131 2.04 15.41 -1.93
C GLY A 131 0.56 15.24 -2.26
N LEU A 132 -0.17 14.41 -1.50
CA LEU A 132 -1.60 14.17 -1.66
C LEU A 132 -2.47 15.05 -0.77
N ALA A 133 -1.94 15.48 0.37
CA ALA A 133 -2.68 16.25 1.34
C ALA A 133 -3.17 17.58 0.73
N THR A 134 -4.35 17.99 1.13
CA THR A 134 -4.86 19.33 0.78
C THR A 134 -3.90 20.37 1.35
N PRO A 135 -3.41 21.34 0.54
CA PRO A 135 -2.51 22.38 1.04
C PRO A 135 -3.14 23.12 2.21
N THR A 136 -2.35 23.36 3.27
CA THR A 136 -2.78 24.20 4.37
C THR A 136 -2.88 25.64 3.86
N PRO A 137 -3.99 26.35 4.11
CA PRO A 137 -4.09 27.75 3.70
C PRO A 137 -2.94 28.55 4.29
N GLN A 138 -2.25 29.28 3.43
CA GLN A 138 -1.19 30.20 3.90
C GLN A 138 -1.85 31.39 4.60
N GLN A 139 -1.38 31.64 5.78
CA GLN A 139 -1.83 32.80 6.56
C GLN A 139 -1.03 34.05 6.20
#